data_5cf58759252353d46f406cc20bfbfffb
#
_entry.id   5cf58759252353d46f406cc20bfbfffb
#
_cell.length_a   1.000
_cell.length_b   1.000
_cell.length_c   1.000
_cell.angle_alpha   90.00
_cell.angle_beta   90.00
_cell.angle_gamma   90.00
#
_symmetry.space_group_name_H-M   'P 1'
#
loop_
_entity.id
_entity.type
_entity.pdbx_description
1 polymer ?
#
loop_
_entity_poly.entity_id
_entity_poly.type
_entity_poly.pdbx_seq_one_letter_code
_entity_poly.pdbx_strand_id
1 'polypeptide(L)'
;MGRSAKLLAVVLRSVDYGERDRVVTLFSRERGKLSAFARGARSSRRRFGGVLEPFTLLSAELTERGGDLWGLEDAAVERGFGNLRGDLARIACASYAVELTRELVRDAEPHEDLFDGLVAYLALLDEGPARPWDLRRFELDALRAAGLQPSLTGCARCGLPPGDGPARFDPLQGGVLCTACGSTGGVGARPISAAVLQALRSLQRGDGVEAGAGEGAEARAILGACIEIHLGKRLQSRRFLDEVGPMLS
;
A
#
# COMPACT_ATOMS: atom_id res chain seq x y z
N MET A 1 -11.41 -9.54 -33.06
CA MET A 1 -11.91 -10.07 -31.79
C MET A 1 -10.98 -9.60 -30.69
N GLY A 2 -11.47 -8.80 -29.71
CA GLY A 2 -10.66 -8.35 -28.58
C GLY A 2 -10.18 -9.54 -27.75
N ARG A 3 -8.98 -9.47 -27.20
CA ARG A 3 -8.46 -10.51 -26.29
C ARG A 3 -9.31 -10.53 -25.03
N SER A 4 -9.81 -11.67 -24.63
CA SER A 4 -10.43 -11.87 -23.31
C SER A 4 -9.40 -12.43 -22.33
N ALA A 5 -9.51 -12.02 -21.07
CA ALA A 5 -8.65 -12.50 -20.00
C ALA A 5 -9.49 -12.73 -18.73
N LYS A 6 -9.19 -13.82 -18.02
CA LYS A 6 -9.70 -14.06 -16.67
C LYS A 6 -8.56 -13.87 -15.70
N LEU A 7 -8.69 -12.93 -14.76
CA LEU A 7 -7.62 -12.51 -13.85
C LEU A 7 -8.10 -12.54 -12.40
N LEU A 8 -7.20 -12.90 -11.49
CA LEU A 8 -7.38 -12.67 -10.07
C LEU A 8 -6.94 -11.25 -9.74
N ALA A 9 -7.81 -10.44 -9.13
CA ALA A 9 -7.53 -9.03 -8.89
C ALA A 9 -8.15 -8.53 -7.58
N VAL A 10 -7.49 -7.53 -6.96
CA VAL A 10 -8.03 -6.74 -5.85
C VAL A 10 -8.63 -5.45 -6.40
N VAL A 11 -9.83 -5.11 -5.94
CA VAL A 11 -10.45 -3.81 -6.25
C VAL A 11 -9.76 -2.72 -5.44
N LEU A 12 -9.00 -1.85 -6.11
CA LEU A 12 -8.35 -0.70 -5.48
C LEU A 12 -9.28 0.51 -5.39
N ARG A 13 -10.10 0.72 -6.41
CA ARG A 13 -11.02 1.86 -6.48
C ARG A 13 -12.22 1.52 -7.35
N SER A 14 -13.39 2.03 -6.97
CA SER A 14 -14.60 1.95 -7.77
C SER A 14 -15.27 3.33 -7.80
N VAL A 15 -15.57 3.83 -8.99
CA VAL A 15 -16.17 5.16 -9.19
C VAL A 15 -17.36 5.03 -10.09
N ASP A 16 -18.47 5.66 -9.71
CA ASP A 16 -19.66 5.74 -10.53
C ASP A 16 -19.37 6.55 -11.80
N TYR A 17 -19.83 6.05 -12.94
CA TYR A 17 -19.75 6.72 -14.22
C TYR A 17 -21.13 6.80 -14.87
N GLY A 18 -21.64 8.02 -15.02
CA GLY A 18 -23.02 8.22 -15.43
C GLY A 18 -24.03 7.61 -14.44
N GLU A 19 -25.20 7.23 -14.94
CA GLU A 19 -26.31 6.76 -14.10
C GLU A 19 -26.23 5.28 -13.74
N ARG A 20 -25.59 4.45 -14.57
CA ARG A 20 -25.67 2.99 -14.50
C ARG A 20 -24.32 2.26 -14.45
N ASP A 21 -23.25 2.93 -14.80
CA ASP A 21 -21.96 2.31 -15.04
C ASP A 21 -20.98 2.61 -13.89
N ARG A 22 -19.88 1.86 -13.86
CA ARG A 22 -18.74 2.13 -12.96
C ARG A 22 -17.41 2.00 -13.74
N VAL A 23 -16.43 2.77 -13.32
CA VAL A 23 -15.03 2.56 -13.66
C VAL A 23 -14.33 1.99 -12.42
N VAL A 24 -13.67 0.86 -12.59
CA VAL A 24 -13.03 0.13 -11.50
C VAL A 24 -11.53 0.06 -11.77
N THR A 25 -10.72 0.44 -10.78
CA THR A 25 -9.28 0.20 -10.82
C THR A 25 -9.01 -1.11 -10.12
N LEU A 26 -8.44 -2.06 -10.85
CA LEU A 26 -8.08 -3.39 -10.40
C LEU A 26 -6.56 -3.52 -10.31
N PHE A 27 -6.07 -4.27 -9.33
CA PHE A 27 -4.68 -4.71 -9.27
C PHE A 27 -4.64 -6.21 -9.38
N SER A 28 -4.12 -6.70 -10.48
CA SER A 28 -4.02 -8.14 -10.76
C SER A 28 -2.59 -8.63 -10.62
N ARG A 29 -2.46 -9.91 -10.27
CA ARG A 29 -1.17 -10.56 -10.07
C ARG A 29 -0.35 -10.59 -11.37
N GLU A 30 -1.03 -10.93 -12.49
CA GLU A 30 -0.37 -11.21 -13.77
C GLU A 30 -0.21 -9.96 -14.66
N ARG A 31 -1.07 -8.95 -14.47
CA ARG A 31 -1.11 -7.76 -15.35
C ARG A 31 -0.92 -6.44 -14.64
N GLY A 32 -0.66 -6.48 -13.33
CA GLY A 32 -0.51 -5.26 -12.53
C GLY A 32 -1.81 -4.45 -12.43
N LYS A 33 -1.67 -3.15 -12.35
CA LYS A 33 -2.80 -2.22 -12.24
C LYS A 33 -3.45 -1.98 -13.60
N LEU A 34 -4.78 -2.05 -13.64
CA LEU A 34 -5.57 -1.79 -14.83
C LEU A 34 -6.90 -1.12 -14.50
N SER A 35 -7.43 -0.37 -15.46
CA SER A 35 -8.76 0.24 -15.36
C SER A 35 -9.76 -0.53 -16.20
N ALA A 36 -10.94 -0.80 -15.65
CA ALA A 36 -11.99 -1.54 -16.32
C ALA A 36 -13.34 -0.83 -16.23
N PHE A 37 -14.07 -0.82 -17.35
CA PHE A 37 -15.41 -0.27 -17.45
C PHE A 37 -16.45 -1.35 -17.22
N ALA A 38 -17.21 -1.23 -16.16
CA ALA A 38 -18.27 -2.14 -15.77
C ALA A 38 -19.63 -1.58 -16.20
N ARG A 39 -20.09 -1.98 -17.39
CA ARG A 39 -21.35 -1.50 -17.96
C ARG A 39 -22.55 -2.02 -17.17
N GLY A 40 -23.45 -1.12 -16.77
CA GLY A 40 -24.66 -1.44 -16.00
C GLY A 40 -24.38 -1.92 -14.58
N ALA A 41 -23.19 -1.66 -14.03
CA ALA A 41 -22.79 -2.19 -12.73
C ALA A 41 -23.67 -1.75 -11.55
N ARG A 42 -24.23 -0.54 -11.62
CA ARG A 42 -25.11 0.00 -10.57
C ARG A 42 -26.51 -0.63 -10.57
N SER A 43 -26.96 -1.12 -11.70
CA SER A 43 -28.29 -1.74 -11.86
C SER A 43 -28.25 -3.27 -11.84
N SER A 44 -27.10 -3.89 -12.09
CA SER A 44 -26.93 -5.34 -12.21
C SER A 44 -26.60 -5.97 -10.85
N ARG A 45 -27.63 -6.44 -10.14
CA ARG A 45 -27.44 -7.23 -8.92
C ARG A 45 -26.82 -8.61 -9.18
N ARG A 46 -27.02 -9.19 -10.38
CA ARG A 46 -26.56 -10.53 -10.72
C ARG A 46 -25.08 -10.59 -11.04
N ARG A 47 -24.54 -9.63 -11.81
CA ARG A 47 -23.13 -9.62 -12.24
C ARG A 47 -22.21 -8.90 -11.27
N PHE A 48 -22.70 -7.81 -10.65
CA PHE A 48 -21.86 -6.86 -9.92
C PHE A 48 -22.40 -6.46 -8.54
N GLY A 49 -23.42 -7.16 -8.01
CA GLY A 49 -24.05 -6.81 -6.72
C GLY A 49 -23.07 -6.84 -5.55
N GLY A 50 -22.50 -5.69 -5.18
CA GLY A 50 -21.55 -5.56 -4.08
C GLY A 50 -20.14 -6.10 -4.36
N VAL A 51 -19.88 -6.66 -5.55
CA VAL A 51 -18.59 -7.29 -5.89
C VAL A 51 -17.49 -6.27 -6.15
N LEU A 52 -17.86 -5.09 -6.66
CA LEU A 52 -16.91 -4.06 -7.12
C LEU A 52 -16.55 -3.05 -6.02
N GLU A 53 -16.70 -3.42 -4.77
CA GLU A 53 -16.31 -2.54 -3.66
C GLU A 53 -14.81 -2.69 -3.36
N PRO A 54 -14.12 -1.60 -2.95
CA PRO A 54 -12.70 -1.65 -2.57
C PRO A 54 -12.43 -2.78 -1.56
N PHE A 55 -11.21 -3.28 -1.53
CA PHE A 55 -10.71 -4.42 -0.73
C PHE A 55 -11.23 -5.81 -1.16
N THR A 56 -12.11 -5.91 -2.15
CA THR A 56 -12.60 -7.22 -2.61
C THR A 56 -11.55 -7.88 -3.49
N LEU A 57 -11.19 -9.14 -3.18
CA LEU A 57 -10.47 -10.02 -4.07
C LEU A 57 -11.48 -10.74 -4.95
N LEU A 58 -11.34 -10.62 -6.25
CA LEU A 58 -12.28 -11.16 -7.22
C LEU A 58 -11.59 -11.83 -8.42
N SER A 59 -12.30 -12.75 -9.05
CA SER A 59 -11.99 -13.22 -10.38
C SER A 59 -12.74 -12.35 -11.38
N ALA A 60 -11.99 -11.62 -12.24
CA ALA A 60 -12.52 -10.70 -13.24
C ALA A 60 -12.45 -11.30 -14.65
N GLU A 61 -13.55 -11.27 -15.39
CA GLU A 61 -13.56 -11.54 -16.83
C GLU A 61 -13.51 -10.23 -17.60
N LEU A 62 -12.40 -10.02 -18.31
CA LEU A 62 -12.07 -8.77 -18.96
C LEU A 62 -11.98 -8.96 -20.49
N THR A 63 -12.40 -7.94 -21.23
CA THR A 63 -12.22 -7.85 -22.69
C THR A 63 -11.46 -6.58 -23.06
N GLU A 64 -10.52 -6.71 -23.98
CA GLU A 64 -9.76 -5.59 -24.51
C GLU A 64 -10.65 -4.77 -25.46
N ARG A 65 -10.76 -3.46 -25.19
CA ARG A 65 -11.64 -2.57 -25.98
C ARG A 65 -10.90 -1.54 -26.83
N GLY A 66 -9.57 -1.66 -26.90
CA GLY A 66 -8.70 -0.64 -27.51
C GLY A 66 -8.42 0.50 -26.54
N GLY A 67 -7.14 0.90 -26.44
CA GLY A 67 -6.63 1.83 -25.42
C GLY A 67 -6.44 1.17 -24.06
N ASP A 68 -6.34 2.00 -23.01
CA ASP A 68 -5.97 1.57 -21.67
C ASP A 68 -7.15 1.09 -20.80
N LEU A 69 -8.38 1.16 -21.33
CA LEU A 69 -9.59 0.82 -20.59
C LEU A 69 -10.15 -0.53 -21.04
N TRP A 70 -10.16 -1.51 -20.13
CA TRP A 70 -10.74 -2.83 -20.34
C TRP A 70 -12.27 -2.82 -20.19
N GLY A 71 -12.97 -3.73 -20.83
CA GLY A 71 -14.35 -4.04 -20.51
C GLY A 71 -14.40 -5.08 -19.40
N LEU A 72 -15.12 -4.81 -18.31
CA LEU A 72 -15.42 -5.81 -17.28
C LEU A 72 -16.76 -6.47 -17.63
N GLU A 73 -16.69 -7.71 -18.07
CA GLU A 73 -17.86 -8.46 -18.52
C GLU A 73 -18.57 -9.19 -17.38
N ASP A 74 -17.76 -9.80 -16.48
CA ASP A 74 -18.25 -10.50 -15.28
C ASP A 74 -17.23 -10.42 -14.16
N ALA A 75 -17.69 -10.59 -12.91
CA ALA A 75 -16.84 -10.64 -11.74
C ALA A 75 -17.45 -11.51 -10.65
N ALA A 76 -16.63 -12.41 -10.08
CA ALA A 76 -17.01 -13.27 -8.96
C ALA A 76 -16.11 -13.01 -7.75
N VAL A 77 -16.71 -12.89 -6.55
CA VAL A 77 -15.93 -12.69 -5.31
C VAL A 77 -15.20 -13.97 -4.98
N GLU A 78 -13.88 -13.88 -4.81
CA GLU A 78 -13.04 -14.95 -4.25
C GLU A 78 -12.91 -14.77 -2.73
N ARG A 79 -12.69 -13.52 -2.26
CA ARG A 79 -12.66 -13.17 -0.84
C ARG A 79 -13.14 -11.74 -0.60
N GLY A 80 -14.17 -11.57 0.24
CA GLY A 80 -14.81 -10.27 0.49
C GLY A 80 -14.26 -9.51 1.70
N PHE A 81 -13.45 -10.13 2.56
CA PHE A 81 -12.89 -9.57 3.80
C PHE A 81 -13.97 -8.89 4.66
N GLY A 82 -15.00 -9.67 5.04
CA GLY A 82 -16.21 -9.15 5.68
C GLY A 82 -15.99 -8.54 7.05
N ASN A 83 -15.13 -9.15 7.89
CA ASN A 83 -14.83 -8.65 9.24
C ASN A 83 -14.03 -7.35 9.22
N LEU A 84 -13.15 -7.16 8.22
CA LEU A 84 -12.40 -5.91 8.00
C LEU A 84 -13.35 -4.71 7.93
N ARG A 85 -14.50 -4.87 7.26
CA ARG A 85 -15.49 -3.80 7.03
C ARG A 85 -16.27 -3.40 8.27
N GLY A 86 -16.20 -4.16 9.35
CA GLY A 86 -16.88 -3.90 10.62
C GLY A 86 -16.09 -3.02 11.60
N ASP A 87 -14.85 -2.63 11.29
CA ASP A 87 -13.96 -1.92 12.21
C ASP A 87 -13.27 -0.73 11.53
N LEU A 88 -13.36 0.46 12.15
CA LEU A 88 -12.83 1.70 11.56
C LEU A 88 -11.30 1.70 11.41
N ALA A 89 -10.57 1.12 12.35
CA ALA A 89 -9.11 1.05 12.29
C ALA A 89 -8.68 0.14 11.14
N ARG A 90 -9.34 -1.01 10.97
CA ARG A 90 -9.10 -1.93 9.85
C ARG A 90 -9.43 -1.30 8.51
N ILE A 91 -10.58 -0.59 8.40
CA ILE A 91 -10.97 0.14 7.19
C ILE A 91 -9.93 1.22 6.84
N ALA A 92 -9.45 1.98 7.83
CA ALA A 92 -8.46 3.02 7.60
C ALA A 92 -7.13 2.44 7.10
N CYS A 93 -6.66 1.35 7.71
CA CYS A 93 -5.44 0.65 7.28
C CYS A 93 -5.58 0.05 5.88
N ALA A 94 -6.71 -0.61 5.58
CA ALA A 94 -6.99 -1.15 4.26
C ALA A 94 -7.10 -0.06 3.19
N SER A 95 -7.80 1.05 3.49
CA SER A 95 -7.93 2.20 2.59
C SER A 95 -6.56 2.80 2.25
N TYR A 96 -5.71 2.92 3.26
CA TYR A 96 -4.34 3.39 3.06
C TYR A 96 -3.51 2.41 2.22
N ALA A 97 -3.58 1.11 2.49
CA ALA A 97 -2.84 0.10 1.74
C ALA A 97 -3.22 0.05 0.26
N VAL A 98 -4.52 0.07 -0.06
CA VAL A 98 -4.98 0.05 -1.46
C VAL A 98 -4.69 1.37 -2.18
N GLU A 99 -4.77 2.52 -1.49
CA GLU A 99 -4.38 3.79 -2.08
C GLU A 99 -2.88 3.85 -2.35
N LEU A 100 -2.04 3.42 -1.38
CA LEU A 100 -0.60 3.34 -1.53
C LEU A 100 -0.21 2.45 -2.72
N THR A 101 -0.78 1.26 -2.82
CA THR A 101 -0.58 0.36 -3.96
C THR A 101 -0.95 1.04 -5.27
N ARG A 102 -2.14 1.66 -5.34
CA ARG A 102 -2.62 2.34 -6.55
C ARG A 102 -1.67 3.44 -7.02
N GLU A 103 -1.09 4.21 -6.09
CA GLU A 103 -0.22 5.34 -6.42
C GLU A 103 1.22 4.93 -6.73
N LEU A 104 1.74 3.85 -6.11
CA LEU A 104 3.10 3.37 -6.35
C LEU A 104 3.22 2.55 -7.63
N VAL A 105 2.19 1.77 -7.98
CA VAL A 105 2.26 0.84 -9.11
C VAL A 105 1.88 1.56 -10.41
N ARG A 106 2.69 1.37 -11.46
CA ARG A 106 2.38 1.84 -12.80
C ARG A 106 1.32 0.96 -13.46
N ASP A 107 0.60 1.52 -14.43
CA ASP A 107 -0.40 0.77 -15.18
C ASP A 107 0.26 -0.32 -16.00
N ALA A 108 -0.38 -1.48 -16.06
CA ALA A 108 0.04 -2.65 -16.82
C ALA A 108 1.44 -3.20 -16.45
N GLU A 109 1.97 -2.87 -15.27
CA GLU A 109 3.23 -3.40 -14.76
C GLU A 109 2.95 -4.42 -13.66
N PRO A 110 3.22 -5.73 -13.87
CA PRO A 110 3.01 -6.77 -12.86
C PRO A 110 3.97 -6.63 -11.68
N HIS A 111 3.43 -6.79 -10.47
CA HIS A 111 4.19 -6.84 -9.22
C HIS A 111 3.59 -7.97 -8.36
N GLU A 112 4.00 -9.21 -8.64
CA GLU A 112 3.41 -10.40 -8.00
C GLU A 112 3.59 -10.38 -6.48
N ASP A 113 4.81 -10.07 -5.99
CA ASP A 113 5.10 -9.99 -4.56
C ASP A 113 4.24 -8.94 -3.85
N LEU A 114 4.01 -7.78 -4.49
CA LEU A 114 3.17 -6.74 -3.92
C LEU A 114 1.69 -7.13 -3.94
N PHE A 115 1.24 -7.82 -4.99
CA PHE A 115 -0.12 -8.35 -5.04
C PHE A 115 -0.36 -9.34 -3.90
N ASP A 116 0.53 -10.33 -3.76
CA ASP A 116 0.44 -11.34 -2.71
C ASP A 116 0.54 -10.68 -1.31
N GLY A 117 1.41 -9.68 -1.14
CA GLY A 117 1.55 -8.89 0.08
C GLY A 117 0.29 -8.08 0.42
N LEU A 118 -0.37 -7.46 -0.57
CA LEU A 118 -1.62 -6.75 -0.35
C LEU A 118 -2.74 -7.71 0.07
N VAL A 119 -2.89 -8.84 -0.61
CA VAL A 119 -3.90 -9.86 -0.27
C VAL A 119 -3.65 -10.40 1.15
N ALA A 120 -2.39 -10.70 1.51
CA ALA A 120 -2.01 -11.17 2.83
C ALA A 120 -2.32 -10.11 3.92
N TYR A 121 -2.01 -8.83 3.65
CA TYR A 121 -2.30 -7.76 4.59
C TYR A 121 -3.81 -7.54 4.80
N LEU A 122 -4.62 -7.57 3.74
CA LEU A 122 -6.08 -7.52 3.85
C LEU A 122 -6.62 -8.72 4.64
N ALA A 123 -6.02 -9.90 4.50
CA ALA A 123 -6.36 -11.08 5.28
C ALA A 123 -6.02 -10.91 6.76
N LEU A 124 -4.86 -10.37 7.10
CA LEU A 124 -4.49 -10.06 8.49
C LEU A 124 -5.48 -9.09 9.14
N LEU A 125 -5.90 -8.06 8.41
CA LEU A 125 -6.92 -7.12 8.88
C LEU A 125 -8.31 -7.74 9.03
N ASP A 126 -8.63 -8.77 8.26
CA ASP A 126 -9.90 -9.50 8.36
C ASP A 126 -9.93 -10.44 9.56
N GLU A 127 -8.79 -11.07 9.87
CA GLU A 127 -8.63 -12.09 10.90
C GLU A 127 -8.31 -11.53 12.30
N GLY A 128 -7.72 -10.34 12.39
CA GLY A 128 -7.24 -9.77 13.64
C GLY A 128 -7.34 -8.25 13.74
N PRO A 129 -6.89 -7.67 14.86
CA PRO A 129 -6.85 -6.23 15.04
C PRO A 129 -5.85 -5.57 14.10
N ALA A 130 -6.09 -4.30 13.76
CA ALA A 130 -5.15 -3.50 12.98
C ALA A 130 -3.93 -3.15 13.85
N ARG A 131 -2.78 -3.73 13.55
CA ARG A 131 -1.53 -3.49 14.28
C ARG A 131 -0.64 -2.50 13.52
N PRO A 132 -0.02 -1.52 14.22
CA PRO A 132 0.83 -0.52 13.58
C PRO A 132 1.99 -1.11 12.79
N TRP A 133 2.64 -2.16 13.31
CA TRP A 133 3.82 -2.76 12.70
C TRP A 133 3.52 -3.62 11.47
N ASP A 134 2.32 -4.22 11.38
CA ASP A 134 1.89 -4.92 10.18
C ASP A 134 1.73 -3.93 9.00
N LEU A 135 1.21 -2.72 9.29
CA LEU A 135 1.15 -1.67 8.29
C LEU A 135 2.54 -1.16 7.89
N ARG A 136 3.48 -1.03 8.84
CA ARG A 136 4.88 -0.64 8.53
C ARG A 136 5.57 -1.67 7.64
N ARG A 137 5.33 -2.96 7.90
CA ARG A 137 5.80 -4.03 7.02
C ARG A 137 5.26 -3.86 5.61
N PHE A 138 3.94 -3.70 5.48
CA PHE A 138 3.32 -3.51 4.17
C PHE A 138 3.89 -2.29 3.43
N GLU A 139 4.11 -1.16 4.12
CA GLU A 139 4.73 0.03 3.52
C GLU A 139 6.14 -0.25 2.98
N LEU A 140 6.98 -0.96 3.75
CA LEU A 140 8.33 -1.33 3.33
C LEU A 140 8.31 -2.29 2.12
N ASP A 141 7.40 -3.26 2.10
CA ASP A 141 7.24 -4.19 0.99
C ASP A 141 6.73 -3.48 -0.27
N ALA A 142 5.80 -2.52 -0.13
CA ALA A 142 5.31 -1.70 -1.22
C ALA A 142 6.41 -0.79 -1.80
N LEU A 143 7.21 -0.15 -0.94
CA LEU A 143 8.37 0.64 -1.36
C LEU A 143 9.42 -0.23 -2.05
N ARG A 144 9.68 -1.44 -1.54
CA ARG A 144 10.59 -2.39 -2.17
C ARG A 144 10.15 -2.78 -3.57
N ALA A 145 8.87 -3.14 -3.73
CA ALA A 145 8.31 -3.51 -5.03
C ALA A 145 8.39 -2.37 -6.05
N ALA A 146 8.25 -1.11 -5.60
CA ALA A 146 8.42 0.08 -6.43
C ALA A 146 9.89 0.48 -6.68
N GLY A 147 10.87 -0.26 -6.14
CA GLY A 147 12.30 0.11 -6.23
C GLY A 147 12.70 1.31 -5.37
N LEU A 148 11.90 1.65 -4.37
CA LEU A 148 12.04 2.84 -3.51
C LEU A 148 12.37 2.47 -2.06
N GLN A 149 12.87 1.27 -1.83
CA GLN A 149 13.20 0.78 -0.49
C GLN A 149 14.23 1.69 0.21
N PRO A 150 13.94 2.19 1.43
CA PRO A 150 14.87 3.03 2.14
C PRO A 150 16.13 2.26 2.57
N SER A 151 17.31 2.93 2.46
CA SER A 151 18.57 2.41 3.00
C SER A 151 18.59 2.55 4.51
N LEU A 152 18.55 1.42 5.23
CA LEU A 152 18.54 1.41 6.70
C LEU A 152 19.83 0.83 7.30
N THR A 153 20.63 0.09 6.52
CA THR A 153 21.85 -0.57 6.99
C THR A 153 23.11 0.22 6.70
N GLY A 154 23.12 1.00 5.62
CA GLY A 154 24.20 1.89 5.23
C GLY A 154 23.75 3.32 5.12
N CYS A 155 24.68 4.27 5.26
CA CYS A 155 24.41 5.68 5.05
C CYS A 155 23.97 5.94 3.60
N ALA A 156 22.79 6.55 3.42
CA ALA A 156 22.24 6.83 2.09
C ALA A 156 23.11 7.78 1.24
N ARG A 157 24.03 8.53 1.88
CA ARG A 157 24.95 9.46 1.18
C ARG A 157 26.31 8.86 0.85
N CYS A 158 26.95 8.15 1.81
CA CYS A 158 28.34 7.67 1.65
C CYS A 158 28.49 6.15 1.70
N GLY A 159 27.42 5.40 1.96
CA GLY A 159 27.41 3.94 2.04
C GLY A 159 27.98 3.34 3.33
N LEU A 160 28.70 4.12 4.15
CA LEU A 160 29.30 3.62 5.38
C LEU A 160 28.24 3.26 6.44
N PRO A 161 28.53 2.34 7.38
CA PRO A 161 27.64 2.08 8.51
C PRO A 161 27.28 3.38 9.25
N PRO A 162 26.05 3.51 9.78
CA PRO A 162 25.62 4.76 10.44
C PRO A 162 26.41 5.12 11.70
N GLY A 163 27.16 4.14 12.30
CA GLY A 163 27.87 4.29 13.59
C GLY A 163 26.94 4.10 14.77
N ASP A 164 27.51 4.17 15.98
CA ASP A 164 26.78 3.97 17.27
C ASP A 164 26.17 5.28 17.82
N GLY A 165 26.34 6.40 17.12
CA GLY A 165 25.79 7.69 17.52
C GLY A 165 24.32 7.89 17.13
N PRO A 166 23.74 9.06 17.49
CA PRO A 166 22.38 9.40 17.08
C PRO A 166 22.24 9.34 15.56
N ALA A 167 21.37 8.45 15.09
CA ALA A 167 21.11 8.33 13.67
C ALA A 167 20.09 9.38 13.21
N ARG A 168 20.20 9.81 11.96
CA ARG A 168 19.21 10.66 11.30
C ARG A 168 18.70 9.96 10.06
N PHE A 169 17.43 10.13 9.78
CA PHE A 169 16.82 9.64 8.55
C PHE A 169 16.52 10.84 7.64
N ASP A 170 17.00 10.77 6.41
CA ASP A 170 16.72 11.77 5.39
C ASP A 170 15.84 11.19 4.30
N PRO A 171 14.54 11.56 4.25
CA PRO A 171 13.62 11.03 3.27
C PRO A 171 13.99 11.43 1.82
N LEU A 172 14.66 12.57 1.62
CA LEU A 172 15.13 13.02 0.30
C LEU A 172 16.32 12.19 -0.19
N GLN A 173 17.17 11.73 0.72
CA GLN A 173 18.28 10.81 0.40
C GLN A 173 17.82 9.34 0.40
N GLY A 174 16.59 9.08 0.82
CA GLY A 174 16.01 7.73 0.85
C GLY A 174 16.62 6.82 1.91
N GLY A 175 17.03 7.33 3.09
CA GLY A 175 17.56 6.44 4.13
C GLY A 175 18.25 7.11 5.30
N VAL A 176 18.93 6.27 6.12
CA VAL A 176 19.70 6.74 7.27
C VAL A 176 21.00 7.43 6.86
N LEU A 177 21.41 8.40 7.64
CA LEU A 177 22.70 9.10 7.51
C LEU A 177 23.62 8.71 8.66
N CYS A 178 24.90 8.48 8.39
CA CYS A 178 25.93 8.35 9.42
C CYS A 178 26.13 9.70 10.15
N THR A 179 26.78 9.69 11.30
CA THR A 179 27.02 10.87 12.13
C THR A 179 27.68 12.02 11.33
N ALA A 180 28.67 11.71 10.50
CA ALA A 180 29.36 12.72 9.68
C ALA A 180 28.46 13.34 8.60
N CYS A 181 27.67 12.52 7.89
CA CYS A 181 26.72 13.02 6.88
C CYS A 181 25.48 13.66 7.49
N GLY A 182 25.06 13.20 8.67
CA GLY A 182 23.90 13.73 9.39
C GLY A 182 24.14 15.09 10.01
N SER A 183 25.38 15.42 10.41
CA SER A 183 25.76 16.76 10.93
C SER A 183 25.71 17.82 9.84
N THR A 184 25.93 17.44 8.59
CA THR A 184 25.83 18.31 7.39
C THR A 184 24.52 18.08 6.63
N GLY A 185 23.58 17.32 7.23
CA GLY A 185 22.31 16.92 6.63
C GLY A 185 21.43 18.10 6.26
N GLY A 186 20.68 17.93 5.15
CA GLY A 186 19.75 18.94 4.66
C GLY A 186 18.56 19.20 5.61
N VAL A 187 17.77 20.20 5.28
CA VAL A 187 16.59 20.67 6.04
C VAL A 187 15.54 19.55 6.32
N GLY A 188 15.58 18.43 5.57
CA GLY A 188 14.63 17.32 5.69
C GLY A 188 15.05 16.19 6.63
N ALA A 189 16.31 16.14 7.07
CA ALA A 189 16.80 15.05 7.91
C ALA A 189 16.23 15.09 9.33
N ARG A 190 15.65 13.98 9.80
CA ARG A 190 14.98 13.83 11.11
C ARG A 190 15.75 12.86 12.00
N PRO A 191 15.73 13.06 13.33
CA PRO A 191 16.23 12.03 14.24
C PRO A 191 15.46 10.71 14.04
N ILE A 192 16.15 9.59 14.20
CA ILE A 192 15.56 8.27 14.29
C ILE A 192 16.14 7.57 15.50
N SER A 193 15.27 7.06 16.38
CA SER A 193 15.70 6.31 17.55
C SER A 193 16.33 4.96 17.15
N ALA A 194 17.26 4.47 17.97
CA ALA A 194 17.89 3.17 17.73
C ALA A 194 16.87 2.04 17.69
N ALA A 195 15.85 2.08 18.56
CA ALA A 195 14.78 1.10 18.61
C ALA A 195 13.98 1.05 17.29
N VAL A 196 13.54 2.22 16.79
CA VAL A 196 12.80 2.30 15.52
C VAL A 196 13.66 1.87 14.34
N LEU A 197 14.92 2.29 14.29
CA LEU A 197 15.84 1.87 13.23
C LEU A 197 16.02 0.34 13.23
N GLN A 198 16.20 -0.27 14.41
CA GLN A 198 16.32 -1.72 14.54
C GLN A 198 15.02 -2.43 14.14
N ALA A 199 13.87 -1.94 14.56
CA ALA A 199 12.57 -2.49 14.20
C ALA A 199 12.35 -2.46 12.67
N LEU A 200 12.61 -1.32 12.01
CA LEU A 200 12.49 -1.21 10.56
C LEU A 200 13.46 -2.13 9.82
N ARG A 201 14.69 -2.31 10.32
CA ARG A 201 15.66 -3.28 9.80
C ARG A 201 15.15 -4.72 9.90
N SER A 202 14.56 -5.08 11.05
CA SER A 202 13.96 -6.40 11.26
C SER A 202 12.82 -6.64 10.28
N LEU A 203 11.92 -5.68 10.09
CA LEU A 203 10.86 -5.77 9.09
C LEU A 203 11.41 -5.95 7.66
N GLN A 204 12.48 -5.24 7.28
CA GLN A 204 13.09 -5.41 5.96
C GLN A 204 13.67 -6.81 5.73
N ARG A 205 14.13 -7.50 6.80
CA ARG A 205 14.60 -8.89 6.73
C ARG A 205 13.47 -9.92 6.76
N GLY A 206 12.24 -9.51 7.02
CA GLY A 206 11.11 -10.40 7.16
C GLY A 206 10.86 -10.88 8.60
N ASP A 207 11.62 -10.35 9.57
CA ASP A 207 11.48 -10.73 10.98
C ASP A 207 10.22 -10.11 11.62
N GLY A 208 9.75 -10.71 12.73
CA GLY A 208 8.73 -10.11 13.59
C GLY A 208 9.29 -8.91 14.36
N VAL A 209 8.41 -7.99 14.77
CA VAL A 209 8.75 -6.83 15.60
C VAL A 209 7.79 -6.76 16.76
N GLU A 210 8.36 -6.72 17.99
CA GLU A 210 7.66 -6.35 19.20
C GLU A 210 8.19 -4.98 19.64
N ALA A 211 7.40 -3.93 19.43
CA ALA A 211 7.82 -2.58 19.78
C ALA A 211 6.63 -1.76 20.28
N GLY A 212 6.90 -0.76 21.12
CA GLY A 212 5.90 0.04 21.80
C GLY A 212 5.14 1.01 20.87
N ALA A 213 4.06 1.58 21.39
CA ALA A 213 3.20 2.52 20.63
C ALA A 213 3.95 3.80 20.21
N GLY A 214 4.87 4.31 21.03
CA GLY A 214 5.69 5.49 20.71
C GLY A 214 6.60 5.25 19.51
N GLU A 215 7.20 4.07 19.43
CA GLU A 215 8.06 3.65 18.32
C GLU A 215 7.26 3.48 17.03
N GLY A 216 6.03 2.97 17.14
CA GLY A 216 5.10 2.88 16.00
C GLY A 216 4.75 4.24 15.41
N ALA A 217 4.57 5.28 16.24
CA ALA A 217 4.31 6.64 15.80
C ALA A 217 5.52 7.27 15.09
N GLU A 218 6.74 7.05 15.61
CA GLU A 218 7.98 7.52 15.00
C GLU A 218 8.22 6.83 13.65
N ALA A 219 8.09 5.50 13.57
CA ALA A 219 8.19 4.73 12.33
C ALA A 219 7.19 5.22 11.27
N ARG A 220 5.94 5.51 11.69
CA ARG A 220 4.90 6.09 10.83
C ARG A 220 5.31 7.46 10.27
N ALA A 221 5.92 8.31 11.07
CA ALA A 221 6.35 9.63 10.63
C ALA A 221 7.50 9.53 9.61
N ILE A 222 8.42 8.60 9.82
CA ILE A 222 9.58 8.37 8.94
C ILE A 222 9.15 7.78 7.60
N LEU A 223 8.44 6.65 7.60
CA LEU A 223 8.00 6.01 6.35
C LEU A 223 6.99 6.87 5.59
N GLY A 224 6.08 7.55 6.31
CA GLY A 224 5.14 8.48 5.69
C GLY A 224 5.84 9.62 4.96
N ALA A 225 6.88 10.22 5.53
CA ALA A 225 7.67 11.25 4.85
C ALA A 225 8.40 10.72 3.61
N CYS A 226 8.91 9.48 3.67
CA CYS A 226 9.54 8.83 2.53
C CYS A 226 8.53 8.62 1.39
N ILE A 227 7.35 8.10 1.70
CA ILE A 227 6.27 7.84 0.74
C ILE A 227 5.79 9.16 0.11
N GLU A 228 5.54 10.20 0.91
CA GLU A 228 5.07 11.51 0.42
C GLU A 228 6.06 12.16 -0.54
N ILE A 229 7.37 12.03 -0.28
CA ILE A 229 8.41 12.55 -1.17
C ILE A 229 8.42 11.79 -2.51
N HIS A 230 8.35 10.48 -2.48
CA HIS A 230 8.35 9.68 -3.70
C HIS A 230 7.07 9.87 -4.54
N LEU A 231 5.93 10.05 -3.89
CA LEU A 231 4.65 10.30 -4.58
C LEU A 231 4.47 11.76 -5.02
N GLY A 232 5.25 12.70 -4.45
CA GLY A 232 5.05 14.13 -4.63
C GLY A 232 3.73 14.68 -4.05
N LYS A 233 3.01 13.88 -3.27
CA LYS A 233 1.72 14.23 -2.67
C LYS A 233 1.45 13.42 -1.41
N ARG A 234 0.55 13.93 -0.57
CA ARG A 234 0.00 13.18 0.55
C ARG A 234 -1.18 12.31 0.09
N LEU A 235 -1.24 11.06 0.56
CA LEU A 235 -2.37 10.16 0.33
C LEU A 235 -3.63 10.68 1.06
N GLN A 236 -4.79 10.57 0.42
CA GLN A 236 -6.06 11.03 1.01
C GLN A 236 -6.45 10.18 2.22
N SER A 237 -6.27 8.87 2.13
CA SER A 237 -6.51 7.92 3.22
C SER A 237 -5.60 8.15 4.42
N ARG A 238 -4.46 8.83 4.25
CA ARG A 238 -3.54 9.16 5.35
C ARG A 238 -4.21 10.01 6.41
N ARG A 239 -5.05 10.98 6.02
CA ARG A 239 -5.79 11.80 6.98
C ARG A 239 -6.72 10.94 7.85
N PHE A 240 -7.48 10.04 7.23
CA PHE A 240 -8.36 9.13 7.96
C PHE A 240 -7.57 8.19 8.87
N LEU A 241 -6.46 7.64 8.38
CA LEU A 241 -5.56 6.82 9.19
C LEU A 241 -4.99 7.60 10.40
N ASP A 242 -4.70 8.89 10.26
CA ASP A 242 -4.21 9.73 11.35
C ASP A 242 -5.28 9.99 12.41
N GLU A 243 -6.54 10.14 12.01
CA GLU A 243 -7.68 10.33 12.90
C GLU A 243 -7.99 9.06 13.74
N VAL A 244 -7.87 7.87 13.14
CA VAL A 244 -8.10 6.59 13.84
C VAL A 244 -6.83 5.97 14.43
N GLY A 245 -5.66 6.53 14.15
CA GLY A 245 -4.37 6.04 14.63
C GLY A 245 -4.28 5.74 16.13
N PRO A 246 -4.90 6.53 17.01
CA PRO A 246 -4.95 6.22 18.45
C PRO A 246 -5.72 4.93 18.82
N MET A 247 -6.53 4.40 17.90
CA MET A 247 -7.30 3.15 18.08
C MET A 247 -6.55 1.91 17.59
N LEU A 248 -5.36 2.08 17.00
CA LEU A 248 -4.54 0.95 16.58
C LEU A 248 -3.93 0.27 17.82
N SER A 249 -4.16 -1.01 17.98
CA SER A 249 -3.70 -1.82 19.12
C SER A 249 -2.36 -2.52 18.84
#